data_8349bb3405194c2ec442d56c1d7707a2
#
_entry.id   8349bb3405194c2ec442d56c1d7707a2
#
_cell.length_a   1.000
_cell.length_b   1.000
_cell.length_c   1.000
_cell.angle_alpha   90.00
_cell.angle_beta   90.00
_cell.angle_gamma   90.00
#
_symmetry.space_group_name_H-M   'P 1'
#
loop_
_entity.id
_entity.type
_entity.pdbx_description
1 polymer ?
#
loop_
_entity_poly.entity_id
_entity_poly.type
_entity_poly.pdbx_seq_one_letter_code
_entity_poly.pdbx_strand_id
1 'polypeptide(L)'
;MAVTAATMKKEKRNEPAATTFVNYLESWYQNKCLSNSTSSSTDAYYHWMIFNVIEPNLPDKERAVDDIDAEYLNALLARIDRKNENMAASAYRFLRVFIKDSFEPDTGDYELFFQLKKYSVLEKDPVLYTAEQLTCFLSAAKKDNTSHYLEYALALYCGLKPGEILGLKYDSFNLEAGTVTICGLHARNYMSADRNGVNGSQNFKYSGRKLRSDSNYRTVPVPEFLFDEIRDRRYLNEGIILKYPGLAEEGALCLGPYGKVKTLPTLNTRLKKITQSYGLPRISLGDLRYMYLADLIKREKQFDKIMKLFGYANPYRMLGLCQQIADIQGETLTINVPFPEVFYYKM
;
A
#
# COMPACT_ATOMS: atom_id res chain seq x y z
N MET A 1 11.21 -39.45 -1.34
CA MET A 1 11.40 -39.41 -2.80
C MET A 1 11.42 -37.95 -3.21
N ALA A 2 12.52 -37.47 -3.73
CA ALA A 2 12.60 -36.08 -4.19
C ALA A 2 11.68 -35.90 -5.40
N VAL A 3 10.68 -35.06 -5.31
CA VAL A 3 9.82 -34.67 -6.43
C VAL A 3 10.67 -33.73 -7.28
N THR A 4 11.13 -34.23 -8.40
CA THR A 4 11.91 -33.45 -9.36
C THR A 4 10.97 -32.50 -10.14
N ALA A 5 11.39 -31.27 -10.34
CA ALA A 5 10.70 -30.18 -11.04
C ALA A 5 10.42 -30.46 -12.56
N ALA A 6 10.12 -31.69 -12.93
CA ALA A 6 10.05 -32.14 -14.31
C ALA A 6 8.79 -31.77 -15.09
N THR A 7 7.83 -31.05 -14.46
CA THR A 7 6.54 -30.79 -15.09
C THR A 7 6.16 -29.31 -15.10
N MET A 8 7.14 -28.43 -15.30
CA MET A 8 6.85 -27.03 -15.63
C MET A 8 6.08 -26.95 -16.95
N LYS A 9 5.06 -26.08 -17.02
CA LYS A 9 4.22 -25.87 -18.21
C LYS A 9 5.04 -25.99 -19.48
N LYS A 10 4.81 -27.07 -20.24
CA LYS A 10 5.57 -27.49 -21.41
C LYS A 10 5.42 -26.58 -22.64
N GLU A 11 4.94 -25.35 -22.46
CA GLU A 11 4.87 -24.40 -23.55
C GLU A 11 6.17 -23.62 -23.68
N LYS A 12 6.97 -24.03 -24.69
CA LYS A 12 8.21 -23.41 -25.20
C LYS A 12 9.50 -23.68 -24.42
N ARG A 13 9.88 -24.93 -24.28
CA ARG A 13 11.30 -25.27 -24.16
C ARG A 13 11.93 -25.37 -25.56
N ASN A 14 12.39 -24.25 -26.06
CA ASN A 14 13.44 -24.15 -27.07
C ASN A 14 14.63 -23.36 -26.50
N GLU A 15 15.02 -23.62 -25.24
CA GLU A 15 16.21 -23.02 -24.63
C GLU A 15 17.20 -24.10 -24.21
N PRO A 16 18.50 -23.91 -24.50
CA PRO A 16 19.53 -24.88 -24.19
C PRO A 16 19.78 -24.95 -22.70
N ALA A 17 20.13 -26.18 -22.26
CA ALA A 17 20.70 -26.61 -20.98
C ALA A 17 20.70 -25.63 -19.79
N ALA A 18 20.00 -26.06 -18.72
CA ALA A 18 20.09 -25.56 -17.34
C ALA A 18 19.93 -24.05 -17.16
N THR A 19 18.71 -23.54 -17.37
CA THR A 19 18.38 -22.17 -16.95
C THR A 19 18.48 -22.06 -15.43
N THR A 20 19.26 -21.11 -14.91
CA THR A 20 19.34 -20.86 -13.46
C THR A 20 17.99 -20.36 -12.91
N PHE A 21 17.77 -20.58 -11.63
CA PHE A 21 16.53 -20.13 -10.96
C PHE A 21 16.27 -18.63 -11.15
N VAL A 22 17.31 -17.80 -11.08
CA VAL A 22 17.16 -16.33 -11.29
C VAL A 22 16.72 -16.01 -12.70
N ASN A 23 17.35 -16.61 -13.71
CA ASN A 23 17.00 -16.39 -15.11
C ASN A 23 15.56 -16.82 -15.40
N TYR A 24 15.10 -17.90 -14.76
CA TYR A 24 13.72 -18.35 -14.88
C TYR A 24 12.73 -17.37 -14.22
N LEU A 25 13.05 -16.87 -13.01
CA LEU A 25 12.25 -15.84 -12.33
C LEU A 25 12.16 -14.56 -13.19
N GLU A 26 13.25 -14.18 -13.84
CA GLU A 26 13.26 -13.02 -14.73
C GLU A 26 12.38 -13.24 -15.96
N SER A 27 12.49 -14.39 -16.61
CA SER A 27 11.65 -14.75 -17.76
C SER A 27 10.16 -14.77 -17.37
N TRP A 28 9.83 -15.36 -16.22
CA TRP A 28 8.46 -15.33 -15.69
C TRP A 28 7.96 -13.90 -15.46
N TYR A 29 8.79 -13.04 -14.86
CA TYR A 29 8.48 -11.65 -14.61
C TYR A 29 8.22 -10.89 -15.92
N GLN A 30 9.09 -11.05 -16.92
CA GLN A 30 8.94 -10.39 -18.21
C GLN A 30 7.64 -10.83 -18.92
N ASN A 31 7.33 -12.13 -18.93
CA ASN A 31 6.09 -12.66 -19.49
C ASN A 31 4.86 -12.07 -18.76
N LYS A 32 4.94 -11.92 -17.44
CA LYS A 32 3.87 -11.34 -16.63
C LYS A 32 3.66 -9.85 -16.94
N CYS A 33 4.71 -9.09 -17.13
CA CYS A 33 4.66 -7.68 -17.56
C CYS A 33 4.09 -7.54 -18.97
N LEU A 34 4.51 -8.37 -19.93
CA LEU A 34 4.03 -8.35 -21.31
C LEU A 34 2.54 -8.68 -21.43
N SER A 35 2.02 -9.53 -20.55
CA SER A 35 0.58 -9.86 -20.53
C SER A 35 -0.30 -8.73 -20.02
N ASN A 36 0.26 -7.60 -19.56
CA ASN A 36 -0.46 -6.48 -18.90
C ASN A 36 -1.41 -6.92 -17.77
N SER A 37 -1.15 -8.10 -17.18
CA SER A 37 -1.99 -8.70 -16.14
C SER A 37 -1.78 -8.05 -14.77
N THR A 38 -0.71 -7.27 -14.62
CA THR A 38 -0.32 -6.62 -13.37
C THR A 38 -0.30 -5.10 -13.51
N SER A 39 -0.32 -4.41 -12.38
CA SER A 39 -0.15 -2.95 -12.38
C SER A 39 1.33 -2.60 -12.34
N SER A 40 1.71 -1.43 -12.86
CA SER A 40 3.10 -0.96 -12.83
C SER A 40 3.73 -0.94 -11.42
N SER A 41 2.95 -0.78 -10.36
CA SER A 41 3.46 -0.88 -8.98
C SER A 41 3.71 -2.34 -8.56
N THR A 42 2.94 -3.29 -9.09
CA THR A 42 3.15 -4.72 -8.89
C THR A 42 4.37 -5.19 -9.68
N ASP A 43 4.52 -4.71 -10.91
CA ASP A 43 5.68 -5.00 -11.75
C ASP A 43 6.97 -4.55 -11.09
N ALA A 44 7.00 -3.32 -10.59
CA ALA A 44 8.14 -2.81 -9.86
C ALA A 44 8.43 -3.58 -8.56
N TYR A 45 7.38 -4.00 -7.86
CA TYR A 45 7.54 -4.84 -6.67
C TYR A 45 8.15 -6.19 -7.02
N TYR A 46 7.70 -6.82 -8.11
CA TYR A 46 8.27 -8.11 -8.55
C TYR A 46 9.72 -7.96 -8.99
N HIS A 47 10.03 -6.95 -9.81
CA HIS A 47 11.40 -6.64 -10.19
C HIS A 47 12.30 -6.42 -8.96
N TRP A 48 11.86 -5.57 -8.04
CA TRP A 48 12.61 -5.29 -6.83
C TRP A 48 12.77 -6.54 -5.96
N MET A 49 11.74 -7.37 -5.84
CA MET A 49 11.78 -8.61 -5.06
C MET A 49 12.78 -9.60 -5.65
N ILE A 50 12.81 -9.77 -6.96
CA ILE A 50 13.75 -10.69 -7.63
C ILE A 50 15.20 -10.22 -7.42
N PHE A 51 15.52 -8.99 -7.84
CA PHE A 51 16.91 -8.53 -7.94
C PHE A 51 17.49 -7.97 -6.64
N ASN A 52 16.67 -7.46 -5.72
CA ASN A 52 17.17 -6.85 -4.48
C ASN A 52 16.91 -7.70 -3.23
N VAL A 53 16.04 -8.71 -3.32
CA VAL A 53 15.73 -9.56 -2.16
C VAL A 53 16.10 -11.02 -2.42
N ILE A 54 15.61 -11.63 -3.50
CA ILE A 54 15.81 -13.05 -3.76
C ILE A 54 17.23 -13.33 -4.22
N GLU A 55 17.66 -12.74 -5.32
CA GLU A 55 18.96 -12.99 -5.92
C GLU A 55 20.14 -12.81 -4.95
N PRO A 56 20.23 -11.75 -4.13
CA PRO A 56 21.32 -11.57 -3.16
C PRO A 56 21.31 -12.56 -1.99
N ASN A 57 20.21 -13.28 -1.79
CA ASN A 57 20.03 -14.21 -0.67
C ASN A 57 19.96 -15.69 -1.11
N LEU A 58 20.12 -15.98 -2.40
CA LEU A 58 20.10 -17.36 -2.88
C LEU A 58 21.16 -18.22 -2.16
N PRO A 59 20.82 -19.45 -1.75
CA PRO A 59 21.80 -20.40 -1.23
C PRO A 59 22.89 -20.74 -2.24
N ASP A 60 22.48 -20.93 -3.49
CA ASP A 60 23.34 -21.20 -4.65
C ASP A 60 22.75 -20.45 -5.85
N LYS A 61 23.54 -19.56 -6.46
CA LYS A 61 23.10 -18.73 -7.58
C LYS A 61 23.05 -19.47 -8.91
N GLU A 62 23.89 -20.50 -9.03
CA GLU A 62 24.00 -21.30 -10.25
C GLU A 62 23.03 -22.49 -10.26
N ARG A 63 22.22 -22.64 -9.21
CA ARG A 63 21.26 -23.74 -9.09
C ARG A 63 20.30 -23.73 -10.28
N ALA A 64 20.24 -24.86 -10.97
CA ALA A 64 19.29 -25.02 -12.07
C ALA A 64 17.86 -25.02 -11.57
N VAL A 65 16.95 -24.49 -12.38
CA VAL A 65 15.52 -24.38 -11.99
C VAL A 65 14.89 -25.76 -11.77
N ASP A 66 15.33 -26.77 -12.50
CA ASP A 66 14.82 -28.14 -12.38
C ASP A 66 15.25 -28.83 -11.06
N ASP A 67 16.28 -28.30 -10.38
CA ASP A 67 16.77 -28.79 -9.09
C ASP A 67 16.23 -28.01 -7.89
N ILE A 68 15.30 -27.06 -8.10
CA ILE A 68 14.70 -26.28 -7.03
C ILE A 68 13.66 -27.13 -6.29
N ASP A 69 13.90 -27.30 -4.99
CA ASP A 69 13.02 -28.02 -4.07
C ASP A 69 12.56 -27.13 -2.90
N ALA A 70 11.71 -27.67 -2.05
CA ALA A 70 11.20 -26.97 -0.88
C ALA A 70 12.31 -26.63 0.13
N GLU A 71 13.34 -27.46 0.26
CA GLU A 71 14.47 -27.23 1.16
C GLU A 71 15.25 -26.00 0.72
N TYR A 72 15.56 -25.89 -0.57
CA TYR A 72 16.24 -24.74 -1.15
C TYR A 72 15.47 -23.43 -0.96
N LEU A 73 14.16 -23.44 -1.25
CA LEU A 73 13.32 -22.25 -1.08
C LEU A 73 13.14 -21.87 0.40
N ASN A 74 13.04 -22.84 1.30
CA ASN A 74 12.99 -22.58 2.73
C ASN A 74 14.33 -22.07 3.28
N ALA A 75 15.46 -22.54 2.75
CA ALA A 75 16.79 -22.01 3.10
C ALA A 75 16.94 -20.54 2.62
N LEU A 76 16.46 -20.22 1.42
CA LEU A 76 16.38 -18.85 0.92
C LEU A 76 15.55 -17.94 1.86
N LEU A 77 14.34 -18.37 2.21
CA LEU A 77 13.46 -17.61 3.12
C LEU A 77 14.10 -17.41 4.49
N ALA A 78 14.76 -18.44 5.04
CA ALA A 78 15.48 -18.34 6.31
C ALA A 78 16.67 -17.35 6.25
N ARG A 79 17.37 -17.24 5.12
CA ARG A 79 18.42 -16.22 4.94
C ARG A 79 17.87 -14.80 4.91
N ILE A 80 16.72 -14.61 4.26
CA ILE A 80 16.03 -13.31 4.23
C ILE A 80 15.51 -12.95 5.63
N ASP A 81 14.94 -13.91 6.36
CA ASP A 81 14.37 -13.77 7.69
C ASP A 81 15.39 -13.22 8.71
N ARG A 82 16.62 -13.79 8.72
CA ARG A 82 17.70 -13.32 9.58
C ARG A 82 18.04 -11.84 9.40
N LYS A 83 17.74 -11.28 8.24
CA LYS A 83 17.97 -9.86 7.93
C LYS A 83 16.76 -9.00 8.21
N ASN A 84 15.57 -9.52 7.90
CA ASN A 84 14.31 -8.79 8.04
C ASN A 84 13.10 -9.75 7.94
N GLU A 85 12.41 -9.99 9.05
CA GLU A 85 11.25 -10.88 9.14
C GLU A 85 10.10 -10.47 8.22
N ASN A 86 9.77 -9.18 8.13
CA ASN A 86 8.73 -8.68 7.24
C ASN A 86 9.10 -8.84 5.76
N MET A 87 10.40 -8.85 5.46
CA MET A 87 10.90 -9.12 4.12
C MET A 87 10.74 -10.59 3.77
N ALA A 88 11.02 -11.50 4.70
CA ALA A 88 10.78 -12.93 4.51
C ALA A 88 9.30 -13.23 4.25
N ALA A 89 8.40 -12.59 4.99
CA ALA A 89 6.96 -12.70 4.74
C ALA A 89 6.55 -12.17 3.35
N SER A 90 7.21 -11.13 2.86
CA SER A 90 6.98 -10.58 1.53
C SER A 90 7.51 -11.51 0.44
N ALA A 91 8.72 -12.06 0.63
CA ALA A 91 9.34 -13.04 -0.27
C ALA A 91 8.52 -14.34 -0.32
N TYR A 92 8.04 -14.82 0.83
CA TYR A 92 7.15 -15.98 0.90
C TYR A 92 5.88 -15.79 0.06
N ARG A 93 5.22 -14.62 0.16
CA ARG A 93 4.03 -14.33 -0.65
C ARG A 93 4.37 -14.24 -2.14
N PHE A 94 5.50 -13.65 -2.48
CA PHE A 94 5.97 -13.56 -3.85
C PHE A 94 6.23 -14.96 -4.43
N LEU A 95 6.97 -15.83 -3.73
CA LEU A 95 7.26 -17.20 -4.17
C LEU A 95 5.97 -18.00 -4.34
N ARG A 96 4.98 -17.83 -3.48
CA ARG A 96 3.68 -18.49 -3.65
C ARG A 96 2.94 -18.04 -4.91
N VAL A 97 3.02 -16.75 -5.28
CA VAL A 97 2.45 -16.26 -6.54
C VAL A 97 3.20 -16.86 -7.72
N PHE A 98 4.54 -16.85 -7.65
CA PHE A 98 5.39 -17.45 -8.67
C PHE A 98 5.09 -18.95 -8.88
N ILE A 99 5.06 -19.75 -7.82
CA ILE A 99 4.77 -21.19 -7.90
C ILE A 99 3.37 -21.42 -8.48
N LYS A 100 2.35 -20.68 -8.01
CA LYS A 100 1.00 -20.80 -8.52
C LYS A 100 0.88 -20.50 -10.02
N ASP A 101 1.68 -19.56 -10.51
CA ASP A 101 1.64 -19.18 -11.92
C ASP A 101 2.48 -20.12 -12.81
N SER A 102 3.51 -20.74 -12.24
CA SER A 102 4.47 -21.57 -12.99
C SER A 102 4.12 -23.04 -13.04
N PHE A 103 3.32 -23.53 -12.09
CA PHE A 103 2.97 -24.95 -11.98
C PHE A 103 1.48 -25.18 -12.06
N GLU A 104 1.07 -26.33 -12.60
CA GLU A 104 -0.34 -26.73 -12.62
C GLU A 104 -0.75 -27.36 -11.30
N PRO A 105 -1.99 -27.12 -10.81
CA PRO A 105 -2.43 -27.58 -9.50
C PRO A 105 -2.36 -29.09 -9.27
N ASP A 106 -2.43 -29.90 -10.34
CA ASP A 106 -2.48 -31.36 -10.29
C ASP A 106 -1.11 -32.01 -10.48
N THR A 107 -0.02 -31.22 -10.49
CA THR A 107 1.34 -31.72 -10.64
C THR A 107 2.03 -31.82 -9.29
N GLY A 108 2.94 -32.80 -9.13
CA GLY A 108 3.74 -32.95 -7.92
C GLY A 108 4.54 -31.70 -7.56
N ASP A 109 4.87 -30.87 -8.55
CA ASP A 109 5.60 -29.62 -8.37
C ASP A 109 4.76 -28.55 -7.64
N TYR A 110 3.43 -28.63 -7.73
CA TYR A 110 2.54 -27.77 -6.95
C TYR A 110 2.59 -28.06 -5.43
N GLU A 111 3.08 -29.23 -5.03
CA GLU A 111 3.30 -29.55 -3.63
C GLU A 111 4.30 -28.61 -2.96
N LEU A 112 5.26 -28.02 -3.72
CA LEU A 112 6.15 -26.98 -3.22
C LEU A 112 5.38 -25.83 -2.57
N PHE A 113 4.21 -25.50 -3.10
CA PHE A 113 3.33 -24.46 -2.55
C PHE A 113 2.91 -24.73 -1.10
N PHE A 114 2.74 -26.00 -0.72
CA PHE A 114 2.34 -26.40 0.62
C PHE A 114 3.53 -26.68 1.55
N GLN A 115 4.68 -26.99 0.97
CA GLN A 115 5.90 -27.34 1.73
C GLN A 115 6.69 -26.10 2.16
N LEU A 116 6.37 -24.91 1.62
CA LEU A 116 7.01 -23.67 2.05
C LEU A 116 6.63 -23.31 3.49
N LYS A 117 7.63 -23.07 4.33
CA LYS A 117 7.45 -22.55 5.68
C LYS A 117 6.74 -21.19 5.61
N LYS A 118 5.62 -21.09 6.33
CA LYS A 118 4.84 -19.85 6.37
C LYS A 118 5.57 -18.76 7.15
N TYR A 119 5.68 -17.59 6.53
CA TYR A 119 6.12 -16.35 7.17
C TYR A 119 4.96 -15.36 7.20
N SER A 120 4.74 -14.74 8.37
CA SER A 120 3.68 -13.73 8.57
C SER A 120 4.31 -12.36 8.79
N VAL A 121 3.63 -11.32 8.31
CA VAL A 121 4.06 -9.94 8.60
C VAL A 121 3.79 -9.66 10.07
N LEU A 122 4.77 -9.12 10.77
CA LEU A 122 4.57 -8.50 12.07
C LEU A 122 3.89 -7.16 11.83
N GLU A 123 2.58 -7.14 12.02
CA GLU A 123 1.81 -5.90 11.96
C GLU A 123 2.10 -5.10 13.23
N LYS A 124 2.45 -3.84 13.07
CA LYS A 124 2.59 -2.91 14.20
C LYS A 124 1.22 -2.35 14.51
N ASP A 125 0.92 -2.25 15.79
CA ASP A 125 -0.28 -1.57 16.22
C ASP A 125 -0.30 -0.12 15.74
N PRO A 126 -1.46 0.38 15.30
CA PRO A 126 -1.62 1.78 14.97
C PRO A 126 -1.36 2.66 16.20
N VAL A 127 -0.70 3.77 15.97
CA VAL A 127 -0.49 4.77 17.03
C VAL A 127 -1.71 5.68 17.07
N LEU A 128 -2.44 5.65 18.16
CA LEU A 128 -3.59 6.52 18.40
C LEU A 128 -3.19 7.62 19.38
N TYR A 129 -3.42 8.87 19.02
CA TYR A 129 -3.16 10.01 19.89
C TYR A 129 -4.26 10.22 20.93
N THR A 130 -3.88 10.68 22.14
CA THR A 130 -4.85 11.25 23.07
C THR A 130 -5.39 12.57 22.54
N ALA A 131 -6.47 13.09 23.15
CA ALA A 131 -7.06 14.37 22.77
C ALA A 131 -6.04 15.52 22.85
N GLU A 132 -5.20 15.54 23.89
CA GLU A 132 -4.15 16.55 24.09
C GLU A 132 -3.06 16.45 23.02
N GLN A 133 -2.60 15.23 22.72
CA GLN A 133 -1.61 14.97 21.66
C GLN A 133 -2.14 15.37 20.29
N LEU A 134 -3.41 15.06 20.02
CA LEU A 134 -4.06 15.41 18.76
C LEU A 134 -4.20 16.92 18.60
N THR A 135 -4.62 17.63 19.66
CA THR A 135 -4.71 19.10 19.68
C THR A 135 -3.35 19.74 19.45
N CYS A 136 -2.31 19.24 20.13
CA CYS A 136 -0.94 19.69 19.96
C CYS A 136 -0.46 19.49 18.53
N PHE A 137 -0.69 18.29 17.95
CA PHE A 137 -0.31 17.96 16.59
C PHE A 137 -0.99 18.86 15.54
N LEU A 138 -2.32 19.05 15.66
CA LEU A 138 -3.08 19.89 14.72
C LEU A 138 -2.63 21.35 14.76
N SER A 139 -2.41 21.88 15.96
CA SER A 139 -1.89 23.22 16.13
C SER A 139 -0.49 23.39 15.53
N ALA A 140 0.38 22.40 15.73
CA ALA A 140 1.72 22.38 15.16
C ALA A 140 1.70 22.27 13.63
N ALA A 141 0.85 21.39 13.10
CA ALA A 141 0.70 21.19 11.66
C ALA A 141 0.11 22.42 10.95
N LYS A 142 -0.79 23.16 11.61
CA LYS A 142 -1.36 24.40 11.09
C LYS A 142 -0.35 25.55 11.07
N LYS A 143 0.53 25.62 12.05
CA LYS A 143 1.64 26.61 12.13
C LYS A 143 2.78 26.30 11.15
N ASP A 144 2.79 25.12 10.56
CA ASP A 144 3.87 24.68 9.69
C ASP A 144 3.79 25.36 8.31
N ASN A 145 4.89 26.00 7.92
CA ASN A 145 4.98 26.77 6.66
C ASN A 145 4.91 25.92 5.38
N THR A 146 4.89 24.61 5.50
CA THR A 146 4.91 23.69 4.33
C THR A 146 3.52 23.44 3.74
N SER A 147 2.48 24.01 4.33
CA SER A 147 1.08 23.86 3.86
C SER A 147 0.62 22.40 3.71
N HIS A 148 1.00 21.52 4.68
CA HIS A 148 0.59 20.11 4.66
C HIS A 148 -0.59 19.82 5.61
N TYR A 149 -1.06 20.81 6.35
CA TYR A 149 -2.16 20.66 7.31
C TYR A 149 -3.42 20.03 6.69
N LEU A 150 -3.82 20.51 5.51
CA LEU A 150 -5.04 20.02 4.84
C LEU A 150 -4.95 18.53 4.51
N GLU A 151 -3.80 18.04 4.05
CA GLU A 151 -3.59 16.61 3.76
C GLU A 151 -3.71 15.75 5.03
N TYR A 152 -3.16 16.22 6.15
CA TYR A 152 -3.29 15.54 7.44
C TYR A 152 -4.71 15.58 7.98
N ALA A 153 -5.38 16.71 7.84
CA ALA A 153 -6.77 16.88 8.25
C ALA A 153 -7.73 15.98 7.44
N LEU A 154 -7.53 15.85 6.14
CA LEU A 154 -8.31 14.94 5.30
C LEU A 154 -8.12 13.47 5.68
N ALA A 155 -6.91 13.07 6.06
CA ALA A 155 -6.68 11.71 6.58
C ALA A 155 -7.41 11.50 7.91
N LEU A 156 -7.34 12.48 8.82
CA LEU A 156 -7.88 12.42 10.18
C LEU A 156 -9.40 12.54 10.24
N TYR A 157 -10.00 13.43 9.45
CA TYR A 157 -11.43 13.76 9.56
C TYR A 157 -12.30 13.13 8.48
N CYS A 158 -11.71 12.72 7.35
CA CYS A 158 -12.43 12.07 6.25
C CYS A 158 -11.98 10.62 6.02
N GLY A 159 -10.98 10.13 6.73
CA GLY A 159 -10.50 8.76 6.63
C GLY A 159 -9.90 8.40 5.26
N LEU A 160 -9.39 9.37 4.51
CA LEU A 160 -8.88 9.15 3.18
C LEU A 160 -7.50 8.46 3.20
N LYS A 161 -7.28 7.57 2.22
CA LYS A 161 -5.96 6.96 2.02
C LYS A 161 -4.96 7.98 1.47
N PRO A 162 -3.67 7.87 1.77
CA PRO A 162 -2.67 8.83 1.30
C PRO A 162 -2.69 9.06 -0.22
N GLY A 163 -2.83 7.99 -1.00
CA GLY A 163 -2.91 8.10 -2.46
C GLY A 163 -4.20 8.77 -2.94
N GLU A 164 -5.31 8.58 -2.23
CA GLU A 164 -6.58 9.23 -2.51
C GLU A 164 -6.46 10.74 -2.27
N ILE A 165 -5.90 11.16 -1.12
CA ILE A 165 -5.65 12.58 -0.80
C ILE A 165 -4.82 13.26 -1.89
N LEU A 166 -3.72 12.62 -2.28
CA LEU A 166 -2.84 13.15 -3.33
C LEU A 166 -3.49 13.20 -4.72
N GLY A 167 -4.52 12.38 -4.96
CA GLY A 167 -5.29 12.35 -6.20
C GLY A 167 -6.52 13.25 -6.22
N LEU A 168 -6.81 13.98 -5.14
CA LEU A 168 -7.98 14.87 -5.08
C LEU A 168 -7.81 16.08 -6.00
N LYS A 169 -8.93 16.45 -6.61
CA LYS A 169 -9.10 17.69 -7.35
C LYS A 169 -10.15 18.57 -6.68
N TYR A 170 -10.21 19.85 -7.05
CA TYR A 170 -11.24 20.75 -6.49
C TYR A 170 -12.66 20.32 -6.86
N ASP A 171 -12.87 19.76 -8.04
CA ASP A 171 -14.14 19.20 -8.50
C ASP A 171 -14.57 17.92 -7.77
N SER A 172 -13.67 17.32 -7.00
CA SER A 172 -14.00 16.21 -6.10
C SER A 172 -14.86 16.66 -4.90
N PHE A 173 -14.88 17.96 -4.59
CA PHE A 173 -15.59 18.52 -3.45
C PHE A 173 -16.93 19.15 -3.85
N ASN A 174 -17.98 18.80 -3.12
CA ASN A 174 -19.23 19.52 -3.09
C ASN A 174 -19.37 20.20 -1.72
N LEU A 175 -18.95 21.47 -1.63
CA LEU A 175 -18.95 22.21 -0.36
C LEU A 175 -20.36 22.59 0.10
N GLU A 176 -21.35 22.66 -0.81
CA GLU A 176 -22.74 22.89 -0.45
C GLU A 176 -23.33 21.65 0.25
N ALA A 177 -23.03 20.47 -0.26
CA ALA A 177 -23.42 19.20 0.36
C ALA A 177 -22.49 18.76 1.49
N GLY A 178 -21.36 19.44 1.71
CA GLY A 178 -20.37 19.09 2.72
C GLY A 178 -19.71 17.72 2.45
N THR A 179 -19.37 17.43 1.20
CA THR A 179 -18.87 16.09 0.83
C THR A 179 -17.67 16.16 -0.10
N VAL A 180 -16.88 15.05 -0.09
CA VAL A 180 -15.84 14.79 -1.08
C VAL A 180 -16.06 13.41 -1.70
N THR A 181 -15.96 13.33 -3.02
CA THR A 181 -16.08 12.08 -3.79
C THR A 181 -14.71 11.61 -4.23
N ILE A 182 -14.37 10.38 -3.85
CA ILE A 182 -13.10 9.74 -4.17
C ILE A 182 -13.26 8.94 -5.46
N CYS A 183 -12.64 9.43 -6.56
CA CYS A 183 -12.72 8.82 -7.89
C CYS A 183 -11.37 8.31 -8.40
N GLY A 184 -10.28 8.64 -7.73
CA GLY A 184 -8.95 8.32 -8.19
C GLY A 184 -7.92 8.37 -7.08
N LEU A 185 -6.70 8.08 -7.43
CA LEU A 185 -5.54 8.20 -6.54
C LEU A 185 -4.33 8.69 -7.33
N HIS A 186 -3.39 9.33 -6.64
CA HIS A 186 -2.08 9.65 -7.17
C HIS A 186 -1.05 8.70 -6.58
N ALA A 187 -0.38 7.95 -7.44
CA ALA A 187 0.52 6.90 -7.02
C ALA A 187 1.83 6.89 -7.80
N ARG A 188 2.80 6.23 -7.22
CA ARG A 188 4.09 5.96 -7.84
C ARG A 188 3.90 4.93 -8.97
N ASN A 189 4.25 5.33 -10.18
CA ASN A 189 4.35 4.45 -11.34
C ASN A 189 5.82 4.16 -11.57
N TYR A 190 6.16 2.91 -11.59
CA TYR A 190 7.49 2.50 -11.97
C TYR A 190 7.51 2.36 -13.49
N MET A 191 8.53 2.90 -14.10
CA MET A 191 8.84 2.61 -15.48
C MET A 191 9.71 1.35 -15.47
N SER A 192 9.46 0.40 -16.37
CA SER A 192 10.27 -0.81 -16.46
C SER A 192 11.74 -0.41 -16.58
N ALA A 193 12.54 -0.79 -15.59
CA ALA A 193 13.97 -0.64 -15.68
C ALA A 193 14.46 -1.87 -16.44
N ASP A 194 15.12 -1.66 -17.57
CA ASP A 194 15.95 -2.69 -18.17
C ASP A 194 16.94 -3.20 -17.11
N ARG A 195 17.31 -4.48 -17.18
CA ARG A 195 18.31 -5.14 -16.32
C ARG A 195 19.62 -4.35 -16.21
N ASN A 196 19.90 -3.52 -17.19
CA ASN A 196 21.06 -2.62 -17.29
C ASN A 196 20.84 -1.22 -16.68
N GLY A 197 19.78 -1.01 -15.92
CA GLY A 197 19.59 0.22 -15.14
C GLY A 197 20.76 0.42 -14.18
N VAL A 198 21.83 0.94 -14.75
CA VAL A 198 23.03 1.34 -14.05
C VAL A 198 22.62 2.27 -12.92
N ASN A 199 22.99 1.90 -11.70
CA ASN A 199 22.84 2.70 -10.49
C ASN A 199 21.48 2.73 -9.79
N GLY A 200 20.81 1.62 -9.53
CA GLY A 200 19.86 1.55 -8.39
C GLY A 200 18.73 2.61 -8.30
N SER A 201 18.71 3.59 -9.19
CA SER A 201 17.66 4.59 -9.29
C SER A 201 16.53 4.04 -10.13
N GLN A 202 15.56 3.39 -9.47
CA GLN A 202 14.30 3.04 -10.09
C GLN A 202 13.70 4.31 -10.70
N ASN A 203 13.66 4.39 -12.03
CA ASN A 203 12.94 5.44 -12.71
C ASN A 203 11.45 5.29 -12.42
N PHE A 204 10.90 6.19 -11.65
CA PHE A 204 9.48 6.22 -11.35
C PHE A 204 8.90 7.60 -11.63
N LYS A 205 7.66 7.60 -12.07
CA LYS A 205 6.85 8.82 -12.24
C LYS A 205 5.63 8.73 -11.35
N TYR A 206 5.30 9.80 -10.68
CA TYR A 206 3.99 9.90 -10.01
C TYR A 206 2.95 10.31 -11.03
N SER A 207 1.79 9.68 -11.01
CA SER A 207 0.65 10.05 -11.86
C SER A 207 -0.69 9.64 -11.24
N GLY A 208 -1.74 10.30 -11.69
CA GLY A 208 -3.12 9.94 -11.36
C GLY A 208 -3.50 8.57 -11.92
N ARG A 209 -4.28 7.81 -11.14
CA ARG A 209 -4.82 6.49 -11.52
C ARG A 209 -6.26 6.36 -11.09
N LYS A 210 -7.04 5.60 -11.85
CA LYS A 210 -8.37 5.15 -11.41
C LYS A 210 -8.25 4.18 -10.23
N LEU A 211 -9.28 4.13 -9.42
CA LEU A 211 -9.40 3.15 -8.34
C LEU A 211 -9.62 1.76 -8.93
N ARG A 212 -9.07 0.73 -8.27
CA ARG A 212 -9.11 -0.66 -8.77
C ARG A 212 -10.40 -1.40 -8.47
N SER A 213 -11.12 -0.98 -7.46
CA SER A 213 -12.30 -1.64 -6.95
C SER A 213 -13.41 -0.62 -6.78
N ASP A 214 -14.63 -1.00 -7.14
CA ASP A 214 -15.83 -0.18 -6.95
C ASP A 214 -16.04 0.23 -5.49
N SER A 215 -15.64 -0.63 -4.54
CA SER A 215 -15.68 -0.33 -3.10
C SER A 215 -14.79 0.84 -2.67
N ASN A 216 -13.82 1.23 -3.49
CA ASN A 216 -12.98 2.40 -3.21
C ASN A 216 -13.63 3.70 -3.71
N TYR A 217 -14.56 3.63 -4.69
CA TYR A 217 -15.36 4.78 -5.11
C TYR A 217 -16.38 5.08 -4.02
N ARG A 218 -16.28 6.23 -3.41
CA ARG A 218 -17.17 6.62 -2.32
C ARG A 218 -17.24 8.13 -2.14
N THR A 219 -18.32 8.56 -1.57
CA THR A 219 -18.50 9.93 -1.10
C THR A 219 -18.48 9.93 0.42
N VAL A 220 -17.66 10.79 1.02
CA VAL A 220 -17.53 10.92 2.47
C VAL A 220 -17.80 12.35 2.90
N PRO A 221 -18.37 12.58 4.12
CA PRO A 221 -18.59 13.91 4.63
C PRO A 221 -17.25 14.62 4.90
N VAL A 222 -17.24 15.93 4.66
CA VAL A 222 -16.14 16.85 4.98
C VAL A 222 -16.63 17.81 6.06
N PRO A 223 -15.95 17.90 7.21
CA PRO A 223 -16.30 18.87 8.24
C PRO A 223 -16.25 20.32 7.72
N GLU A 224 -17.22 21.12 8.12
CA GLU A 224 -17.37 22.50 7.64
C GLU A 224 -16.13 23.37 7.90
N PHE A 225 -15.44 23.16 9.02
CA PHE A 225 -14.21 23.91 9.35
C PHE A 225 -13.05 23.68 8.38
N LEU A 226 -13.12 22.68 7.50
CA LEU A 226 -12.14 22.44 6.43
C LEU A 226 -12.49 23.20 5.14
N PHE A 227 -13.66 23.79 5.02
CA PHE A 227 -14.08 24.46 3.77
C PHE A 227 -13.20 25.66 3.47
N ASP A 228 -12.86 26.44 4.47
CA ASP A 228 -11.98 27.60 4.29
C ASP A 228 -10.54 27.14 3.95
N GLU A 229 -10.05 26.10 4.59
CA GLU A 229 -8.74 25.51 4.24
C GLU A 229 -8.68 25.02 2.77
N ILE A 230 -9.79 24.48 2.25
CA ILE A 230 -9.90 24.05 0.85
C ILE A 230 -9.94 25.25 -0.09
N ARG A 231 -10.66 26.32 0.25
CA ARG A 231 -10.74 27.57 -0.52
C ARG A 231 -9.38 28.29 -0.54
N ASP A 232 -8.73 28.42 0.61
CA ASP A 232 -7.40 29.02 0.75
C ASP A 232 -6.35 28.24 -0.05
N ARG A 233 -6.43 26.92 -0.01
CA ARG A 233 -5.57 26.07 -0.82
C ARG A 233 -5.77 26.30 -2.31
N ARG A 234 -7.00 26.48 -2.77
CA ARG A 234 -7.29 26.80 -4.16
C ARG A 234 -6.64 28.11 -4.58
N TYR A 235 -6.79 29.15 -3.77
CA TYR A 235 -6.14 30.45 -4.03
C TYR A 235 -4.60 30.35 -4.11
N LEU A 236 -3.98 29.64 -3.18
CA LEU A 236 -2.54 29.41 -3.18
C LEU A 236 -2.08 28.64 -4.44
N ASN A 237 -2.84 27.64 -4.85
CA ASN A 237 -2.53 26.84 -6.02
C ASN A 237 -2.69 27.61 -7.34
N GLU A 238 -3.63 28.53 -7.44
CA GLU A 238 -3.77 29.45 -8.58
C GLU A 238 -2.49 30.26 -8.78
N GLY A 239 -1.90 30.80 -7.70
CA GLY A 239 -0.59 31.46 -7.74
C GLY A 239 0.55 30.56 -8.20
N ILE A 240 0.54 29.28 -7.81
CA ILE A 240 1.54 28.28 -8.27
C ILE A 240 1.35 27.98 -9.76
N ILE A 241 0.12 27.80 -10.23
CA ILE A 241 -0.21 27.52 -11.63
C ILE A 241 0.25 28.68 -12.52
N LEU A 242 -0.01 29.92 -12.11
CA LEU A 242 0.45 31.12 -12.82
C LEU A 242 1.98 31.21 -12.90
N LYS A 243 2.68 30.78 -11.86
CA LYS A 243 4.15 30.80 -11.81
C LYS A 243 4.80 29.69 -12.64
N TYR A 244 4.13 28.56 -12.80
CA TYR A 244 4.63 27.39 -13.51
C TYR A 244 3.63 26.88 -14.57
N PRO A 245 3.31 27.70 -15.59
CA PRO A 245 2.34 27.34 -16.62
C PRO A 245 2.80 26.10 -17.39
N GLY A 246 1.89 25.17 -17.59
CA GLY A 246 2.14 23.89 -18.30
C GLY A 246 2.91 22.83 -17.50
N LEU A 247 3.39 23.15 -16.29
CA LEU A 247 3.99 22.19 -15.37
C LEU A 247 3.05 21.76 -14.24
N ALA A 248 2.17 22.66 -13.82
CA ALA A 248 1.22 22.40 -12.75
C ALA A 248 0.06 21.53 -13.25
N GLU A 249 -0.33 20.52 -12.45
CA GLU A 249 -1.50 19.71 -12.74
C GLU A 249 -2.76 20.52 -12.37
N GLU A 250 -3.50 20.97 -13.39
CA GLU A 250 -4.69 21.79 -13.21
C GLU A 250 -5.77 21.08 -12.39
N GLY A 251 -6.36 21.82 -11.48
CA GLY A 251 -7.41 21.35 -10.58
C GLY A 251 -6.91 20.47 -9.44
N ALA A 252 -5.62 20.09 -9.38
CA ALA A 252 -5.10 19.27 -8.28
C ALA A 252 -5.09 20.05 -6.95
N LEU A 253 -5.58 19.41 -5.87
CA LEU A 253 -5.61 19.98 -4.53
C LEU A 253 -4.22 20.07 -3.91
N CYS A 254 -3.40 19.02 -4.08
CA CYS A 254 -2.16 18.79 -3.34
C CYS A 254 -0.91 19.23 -4.14
N LEU A 255 -0.90 20.46 -4.68
CA LEU A 255 0.28 20.97 -5.37
C LEU A 255 1.41 21.31 -4.39
N GLY A 256 2.62 20.97 -4.79
CA GLY A 256 3.85 21.45 -4.18
C GLY A 256 4.31 22.77 -4.78
N PRO A 257 5.37 23.39 -4.22
CA PRO A 257 5.79 24.76 -4.57
C PRO A 257 6.24 24.94 -6.03
N TYR A 258 6.50 23.85 -6.75
CA TYR A 258 6.93 23.86 -8.15
C TYR A 258 5.85 23.34 -9.11
N GLY A 259 4.58 23.33 -8.72
CA GLY A 259 3.45 22.91 -9.55
C GLY A 259 3.22 21.40 -9.66
N LYS A 260 4.15 20.57 -9.20
CA LYS A 260 3.97 19.10 -9.17
C LYS A 260 3.15 18.68 -7.96
N VAL A 261 2.34 17.64 -8.11
CA VAL A 261 1.62 17.06 -6.98
C VAL A 261 2.62 16.58 -5.92
N LYS A 262 2.32 16.86 -4.65
CA LYS A 262 3.10 16.39 -3.49
C LYS A 262 3.22 14.87 -3.51
N THR A 263 4.23 14.36 -2.82
CA THR A 263 4.44 12.91 -2.72
C THR A 263 4.28 12.42 -1.29
N LEU A 264 3.92 11.15 -1.12
CA LEU A 264 3.81 10.54 0.20
C LEU A 264 5.11 10.63 1.03
N PRO A 265 6.32 10.39 0.47
CA PRO A 265 7.56 10.61 1.20
C PRO A 265 7.72 12.05 1.72
N THR A 266 7.31 13.05 0.94
CA THR A 266 7.36 14.46 1.35
C THR A 266 6.48 14.70 2.57
N LEU A 267 5.22 14.22 2.53
CA LEU A 267 4.28 14.34 3.65
C LEU A 267 4.80 13.63 4.90
N ASN A 268 5.25 12.39 4.77
CA ASN A 268 5.76 11.60 5.90
C ASN A 268 7.05 12.18 6.51
N THR A 269 7.95 12.74 5.69
CA THR A 269 9.16 13.38 6.18
C THR A 269 8.82 14.62 7.02
N ARG A 270 7.84 15.41 6.58
CA ARG A 270 7.41 16.59 7.34
C ARG A 270 6.64 16.20 8.59
N LEU A 271 5.76 15.21 8.49
CA LEU A 271 5.03 14.65 9.63
C LEU A 271 6.01 14.19 10.74
N LYS A 272 7.07 13.47 10.35
CA LYS A 272 8.13 13.06 11.27
C LYS A 272 8.80 14.26 11.96
N LYS A 273 9.10 15.33 11.21
CA LYS A 273 9.71 16.54 11.78
C LYS A 273 8.78 17.23 12.79
N ILE A 274 7.49 17.38 12.45
CA ILE A 274 6.50 17.96 13.35
C ILE A 274 6.42 17.15 14.65
N THR A 275 6.22 15.83 14.55
CA THR A 275 6.09 14.98 15.75
C THR A 275 7.34 15.03 16.62
N GLN A 276 8.54 15.03 16.03
CA GLN A 276 9.80 15.15 16.75
C GLN A 276 9.95 16.52 17.46
N SER A 277 9.60 17.62 16.78
CA SER A 277 9.75 18.96 17.35
C SER A 277 8.83 19.22 18.54
N TYR A 278 7.71 18.53 18.63
CA TYR A 278 6.73 18.69 19.71
C TYR A 278 6.71 17.51 20.70
N GLY A 279 7.69 16.61 20.63
CA GLY A 279 7.80 15.47 21.56
C GLY A 279 6.64 14.48 21.46
N LEU A 280 5.95 14.43 20.31
CA LEU A 280 4.81 13.55 20.07
C LEU A 280 5.28 12.16 19.60
N PRO A 281 4.52 11.10 19.90
CA PRO A 281 4.77 9.78 19.32
C PRO A 281 4.81 9.88 17.81
N ARG A 282 5.73 9.12 17.18
CA ARG A 282 5.86 9.10 15.73
C ARG A 282 4.65 8.43 15.09
N ILE A 283 4.01 9.13 14.17
CA ILE A 283 2.87 8.63 13.38
C ILE A 283 3.13 8.71 11.87
N SER A 284 2.31 8.02 11.11
CA SER A 284 2.19 8.09 9.65
C SER A 284 0.83 8.66 9.26
N LEU A 285 0.64 8.95 7.97
CA LEU A 285 -0.70 9.26 7.44
C LEU A 285 -1.70 8.11 7.64
N GLY A 286 -1.22 6.86 7.70
CA GLY A 286 -2.04 5.71 8.03
C GLY A 286 -2.61 5.78 9.45
N ASP A 287 -1.79 6.21 10.43
CA ASP A 287 -2.22 6.33 11.81
C ASP A 287 -3.30 7.42 11.98
N LEU A 288 -3.18 8.55 11.28
CA LEU A 288 -4.24 9.57 11.26
C LEU A 288 -5.57 9.00 10.74
N ARG A 289 -5.52 8.14 9.73
CA ARG A 289 -6.70 7.46 9.21
C ARG A 289 -7.26 6.43 10.19
N TYR A 290 -6.42 5.79 10.99
CA TYR A 290 -6.88 4.90 12.07
C TYR A 290 -7.50 5.67 13.24
N MET A 291 -7.03 6.90 13.53
CA MET A 291 -7.71 7.79 14.47
C MET A 291 -9.11 8.18 13.98
N TYR A 292 -9.29 8.41 12.66
CA TYR A 292 -10.64 8.55 12.09
C TYR A 292 -11.48 7.30 12.30
N LEU A 293 -10.94 6.10 12.11
CA LEU A 293 -11.67 4.87 12.35
C LEU A 293 -12.06 4.72 13.82
N ALA A 294 -11.17 5.09 14.74
CA ALA A 294 -11.44 5.09 16.19
C ALA A 294 -12.64 5.98 16.56
N ASP A 295 -12.75 7.16 15.94
CA ASP A 295 -13.92 8.02 16.09
C ASP A 295 -15.15 7.44 15.39
N LEU A 296 -14.99 6.92 14.18
CA LEU A 296 -16.07 6.36 13.38
C LEU A 296 -16.78 5.19 14.07
N ILE A 297 -16.09 4.25 14.68
CA ILE A 297 -16.68 3.09 15.38
C ILE A 297 -17.43 3.50 16.66
N LYS A 298 -17.15 4.68 17.23
CA LYS A 298 -17.90 5.23 18.38
C LYS A 298 -19.23 5.82 17.95
N ARG A 299 -19.28 6.54 16.85
CA ARG A 299 -20.45 7.29 16.37
C ARG A 299 -21.33 6.52 15.39
N GLU A 300 -20.78 5.55 14.64
CA GLU A 300 -21.52 4.75 13.67
C GLU A 300 -21.59 3.29 14.16
N LYS A 301 -22.80 2.74 14.23
CA LYS A 301 -23.03 1.37 14.70
C LYS A 301 -23.26 0.37 13.57
N GLN A 302 -23.55 0.84 12.37
CA GLN A 302 -23.79 -0.01 11.20
C GLN A 302 -22.48 -0.36 10.50
N PHE A 303 -22.09 -1.62 10.57
CA PHE A 303 -20.81 -2.10 10.03
C PHE A 303 -20.64 -1.80 8.53
N ASP A 304 -21.70 -1.95 7.73
CA ASP A 304 -21.65 -1.68 6.28
C ASP A 304 -21.38 -0.21 5.99
N LYS A 305 -21.91 0.71 6.80
CA LYS A 305 -21.60 2.13 6.68
C LYS A 305 -20.15 2.42 7.05
N ILE A 306 -19.63 1.78 8.11
CA ILE A 306 -18.23 1.89 8.50
C ILE A 306 -17.34 1.41 7.35
N MET A 307 -17.63 0.23 6.79
CA MET A 307 -16.90 -0.30 5.63
C MET A 307 -16.91 0.65 4.43
N LYS A 308 -18.08 1.18 4.09
CA LYS A 308 -18.26 2.11 2.97
C LYS A 308 -17.49 3.41 3.18
N LEU A 309 -17.64 4.05 4.34
CA LEU A 309 -16.97 5.32 4.65
C LEU A 309 -15.44 5.15 4.70
N PHE A 310 -14.98 4.07 5.30
CA PHE A 310 -13.55 3.75 5.40
C PHE A 310 -12.96 3.19 4.09
N GLY A 311 -13.78 2.75 3.12
CA GLY A 311 -13.34 2.23 1.82
C GLY A 311 -12.62 0.88 1.92
N TYR A 312 -13.23 -0.09 2.60
CA TYR A 312 -12.78 -1.47 2.71
C TYR A 312 -13.78 -2.42 2.04
N ALA A 313 -13.26 -3.38 1.25
CA ALA A 313 -14.08 -4.39 0.57
C ALA A 313 -14.18 -5.70 1.37
N ASN A 314 -13.16 -6.02 2.15
CA ASN A 314 -13.12 -7.29 2.90
C ASN A 314 -13.68 -7.10 4.31
N PRO A 315 -14.84 -7.70 4.63
CA PRO A 315 -15.50 -7.52 5.93
C PRO A 315 -14.70 -8.12 7.09
N TYR A 316 -14.06 -9.28 6.89
CA TYR A 316 -13.26 -9.92 7.94
C TYR A 316 -12.07 -9.06 8.35
N ARG A 317 -11.37 -8.53 7.35
CA ARG A 317 -10.22 -7.65 7.61
C ARG A 317 -10.65 -6.33 8.25
N MET A 318 -11.83 -5.82 7.87
CA MET A 318 -12.36 -4.61 8.48
C MET A 318 -12.77 -4.82 9.92
N LEU A 319 -13.45 -5.96 10.22
CA LEU A 319 -13.84 -6.30 11.57
C LEU A 319 -12.63 -6.50 12.49
N GLY A 320 -11.60 -7.23 12.02
CA GLY A 320 -10.35 -7.39 12.76
C GLY A 320 -9.67 -6.05 13.07
N LEU A 321 -9.68 -5.11 12.12
CA LEU A 321 -9.14 -3.77 12.34
C LEU A 321 -9.98 -2.96 13.35
N CYS A 322 -11.31 -3.05 13.28
CA CYS A 322 -12.18 -2.40 14.28
C CYS A 322 -11.93 -2.94 15.68
N GLN A 323 -11.78 -4.26 15.81
CA GLN A 323 -11.48 -4.90 17.10
C GLN A 323 -10.11 -4.45 17.62
N GLN A 324 -9.06 -4.48 16.79
CA GLN A 324 -7.72 -3.99 17.17
C GLN A 324 -7.75 -2.54 17.67
N ILE A 325 -8.48 -1.66 16.99
CA ILE A 325 -8.63 -0.26 17.40
C ILE A 325 -9.34 -0.14 18.75
N ALA A 326 -10.42 -0.90 18.95
CA ALA A 326 -11.15 -0.93 20.23
C ALA A 326 -10.26 -1.43 21.37
N ASP A 327 -9.51 -2.52 21.13
CA ASP A 327 -8.58 -3.09 22.13
C ASP A 327 -7.48 -2.10 22.54
N ILE A 328 -6.89 -1.37 21.56
CA ILE A 328 -5.89 -0.32 21.86
C ILE A 328 -6.48 0.80 22.73
N GLN A 329 -7.77 1.12 22.55
CA GLN A 329 -8.46 2.14 23.35
C GLN A 329 -8.96 1.60 24.69
N GLY A 330 -8.85 0.30 24.96
CA GLY A 330 -9.45 -0.35 26.14
C GLY A 330 -10.97 -0.35 26.13
N GLU A 331 -11.59 -0.32 24.95
CA GLU A 331 -13.03 -0.20 24.74
C GLU A 331 -13.60 -1.52 24.18
N THR A 332 -14.86 -1.80 24.51
CA THR A 332 -15.59 -2.91 23.90
C THR A 332 -16.18 -2.48 22.56
N LEU A 333 -15.92 -3.26 21.51
CA LEU A 333 -16.50 -3.00 20.19
C LEU A 333 -18.02 -3.21 20.18
N THR A 334 -18.80 -2.18 19.89
CA THR A 334 -20.28 -2.18 19.92
C THR A 334 -20.88 -1.86 18.56
N ILE A 335 -20.45 -2.56 17.50
CA ILE A 335 -20.98 -2.38 16.13
C ILE A 335 -21.92 -3.54 15.76
N ASN A 336 -22.93 -3.26 14.94
CA ASN A 336 -23.87 -4.25 14.44
C ASN A 336 -23.30 -4.92 13.19
N VAL A 337 -22.81 -6.14 13.34
CA VAL A 337 -22.28 -6.93 12.23
C VAL A 337 -23.42 -7.77 11.63
N PRO A 338 -23.68 -7.71 10.32
CA PRO A 338 -24.82 -8.39 9.70
C PRO A 338 -24.70 -9.91 9.65
N PHE A 339 -23.55 -10.51 10.05
CA PHE A 339 -23.29 -11.94 10.00
C PHE A 339 -22.75 -12.47 11.35
N PRO A 340 -23.55 -12.57 12.41
CA PRO A 340 -23.05 -12.89 13.74
C PRO A 340 -22.50 -14.31 13.90
N GLU A 341 -23.00 -15.31 13.16
CA GLU A 341 -22.68 -16.71 13.43
C GLU A 341 -21.44 -17.28 12.73
N VAL A 342 -20.97 -16.66 11.66
CA VAL A 342 -19.83 -17.17 10.85
C VAL A 342 -18.48 -16.63 11.34
N PHE A 343 -18.47 -15.56 12.12
CA PHE A 343 -17.24 -14.84 12.50
C PHE A 343 -16.49 -15.48 13.67
N TYR A 344 -17.15 -16.23 14.53
CA TYR A 344 -16.54 -16.78 15.76
C TYR A 344 -15.70 -18.05 15.58
N TYR A 345 -15.72 -18.69 14.41
CA TYR A 345 -15.06 -19.98 14.17
C TYR A 345 -13.74 -19.92 13.39
N LYS A 346 -13.19 -18.74 13.10
CA LYS A 346 -11.95 -18.59 12.31
C LYS A 346 -10.97 -17.55 12.86
N MET A 347 -11.01 -17.24 14.15
CA MET A 347 -9.91 -16.53 14.82
C MET A 347 -8.86 -17.51 15.34
#